data_0c07aa9a180a872127b6d7c7fb8a1337
#
_entry.id   0c07aa9a180a872127b6d7c7fb8a1337
#
_cell.length_a   1.000
_cell.length_b   1.000
_cell.length_c   1.000
_cell.angle_alpha   90.00
_cell.angle_beta   90.00
_cell.angle_gamma   90.00
#
_symmetry.space_group_name_H-M   'P 1'
#
loop_
_entity.id
_entity.type
_entity.pdbx_description
1 polymer ?
#
loop_
_entity_poly.entity_id
_entity_poly.type
_entity_poly.pdbx_seq_one_letter_code
_entity_poly.pdbx_strand_id
1 'polypeptide(L)'
;MTDNLPDNSGLNSPEPVTPSSQPPIFQIGRRGIAPITLGIIALTVLVFLLQSFTSYVLGYDLPEYWFAKINEFILQGQLWRLVTPILLHGNVLHILMNMYALFIIGPVIERSYGWRRFLALYLLAGVFGNVLSFLFTAEPSLGASTSIFGLIAAQAIYVFRNRTFFGRAAQPMLINIAIIIFINLAIGLIPGIDYWGHVGGLIGGLIFAWLAGPVFEVIVSPFGTTLMEKKGRQLSKVILLESILIALITLTKFIF
;
A
#
# COMPACT_ATOMS: atom_id res chain seq x y z
N MET A 1 6.00 60.88 61.11
CA MET A 1 6.24 59.46 60.90
C MET A 1 5.22 58.96 59.84
N THR A 2 5.61 58.94 58.59
CA THR A 2 4.79 58.50 57.51
C THR A 2 5.46 57.25 56.92
N ASP A 3 4.82 56.08 57.17
CA ASP A 3 5.29 54.80 56.75
C ASP A 3 5.12 54.67 55.20
N ASN A 4 6.23 54.58 54.51
CA ASN A 4 6.28 54.22 53.11
C ASN A 4 6.19 52.68 52.97
N LEU A 5 5.03 52.14 52.62
CA LEU A 5 4.90 50.76 52.16
C LEU A 5 5.40 50.66 50.74
N PRO A 6 6.18 49.64 50.39
CA PRO A 6 6.60 49.45 48.97
C PRO A 6 5.43 48.98 48.09
N ASP A 7 5.28 49.67 46.96
CA ASP A 7 4.35 49.32 45.88
C ASP A 7 4.73 47.97 45.26
N ASN A 8 3.87 46.99 45.42
CA ASN A 8 4.03 45.62 44.93
C ASN A 8 3.26 45.39 43.61
N SER A 9 3.23 46.39 42.71
CA SER A 9 2.53 46.34 41.42
C SER A 9 3.25 45.56 40.27
N GLY A 10 4.24 44.75 40.63
CA GLY A 10 5.07 43.98 39.67
C GLY A 10 4.74 42.51 39.54
N LEU A 11 3.55 42.04 39.94
CA LEU A 11 3.13 40.68 39.64
C LEU A 11 2.61 40.64 38.18
N ASN A 12 3.52 40.36 37.23
CA ASN A 12 3.17 39.97 35.90
C ASN A 12 2.22 38.77 35.96
N SER A 13 0.95 39.00 35.66
CA SER A 13 -0.01 37.92 35.43
C SER A 13 0.55 37.05 34.30
N PRO A 14 0.60 35.71 34.44
CA PRO A 14 1.04 34.85 33.35
C PRO A 14 0.13 35.11 32.17
N GLU A 15 0.72 35.50 31.01
CA GLU A 15 0.00 35.63 29.79
C GLU A 15 -0.79 34.34 29.49
N PRO A 16 -2.06 34.44 29.08
CA PRO A 16 -2.83 33.26 28.73
C PRO A 16 -2.11 32.55 27.55
N VAL A 17 -1.62 31.36 27.81
CA VAL A 17 -1.06 30.47 26.79
C VAL A 17 -2.19 30.17 25.80
N THR A 18 -2.25 30.93 24.73
CA THR A 18 -3.15 30.63 23.62
C THR A 18 -2.75 29.27 23.08
N PRO A 19 -3.65 28.25 23.10
CA PRO A 19 -3.31 26.97 22.49
C PRO A 19 -2.99 27.24 21.03
N SER A 20 -1.77 26.96 20.61
CA SER A 20 -1.40 27.00 19.20
C SER A 20 -2.39 26.11 18.44
N SER A 21 -3.25 26.74 17.65
CA SER A 21 -4.30 26.06 16.86
C SER A 21 -3.75 25.29 15.66
N GLN A 22 -2.44 25.24 15.53
CA GLN A 22 -1.82 24.39 14.53
C GLN A 22 -1.72 22.97 15.12
N PRO A 23 -2.36 21.98 14.48
CA PRO A 23 -2.09 20.59 14.83
C PRO A 23 -0.58 20.38 14.73
N PRO A 24 0.03 19.62 15.65
CA PRO A 24 1.45 19.31 15.55
C PRO A 24 1.73 18.88 14.11
N ILE A 25 2.65 19.58 13.43
CA ILE A 25 3.09 19.20 12.08
C ILE A 25 3.75 17.84 12.28
N PHE A 26 2.93 16.82 12.16
CA PHE A 26 3.40 15.46 12.25
C PHE A 26 4.26 15.22 11.02
N GLN A 27 5.54 15.10 11.25
CA GLN A 27 6.44 14.56 10.26
C GLN A 27 6.04 13.08 10.07
N ILE A 28 5.04 12.87 9.20
CA ILE A 28 4.65 11.53 8.76
C ILE A 28 5.88 10.91 8.14
N GLY A 29 6.42 9.95 8.86
CA GLY A 29 7.60 9.21 8.47
C GLY A 29 8.90 10.02 8.56
N ARG A 30 9.91 9.44 9.12
CA ARG A 30 11.30 9.90 8.95
C ARG A 30 11.46 10.30 7.49
N ARG A 31 12.03 11.47 7.21
CA ARG A 31 12.54 11.87 5.90
C ARG A 31 13.65 10.88 5.53
N GLY A 32 13.29 9.65 5.27
CA GLY A 32 14.17 8.55 4.96
C GLY A 32 13.87 8.04 3.56
N ILE A 33 14.89 7.51 2.93
CA ILE A 33 14.78 6.74 1.70
C ILE A 33 13.78 5.61 1.95
N ALA A 34 12.97 5.28 0.96
CA ALA A 34 12.10 4.09 0.95
C ALA A 34 12.78 3.00 0.10
N PRO A 35 13.75 2.27 0.68
CA PRO A 35 14.64 1.42 -0.10
C PRO A 35 13.93 0.24 -0.74
N ILE A 36 12.89 -0.29 -0.11
CA ILE A 36 12.15 -1.43 -0.68
C ILE A 36 11.33 -0.97 -1.88
N THR A 37 10.66 0.18 -1.79
CA THR A 37 9.95 0.78 -2.93
C THR A 37 10.89 0.99 -4.11
N LEU A 38 12.06 1.60 -3.88
CA LEU A 38 13.04 1.82 -4.94
C LEU A 38 13.61 0.52 -5.49
N GLY A 39 13.84 -0.47 -4.63
CA GLY A 39 14.29 -1.80 -5.04
C GLY A 39 13.26 -2.52 -5.93
N ILE A 40 11.97 -2.44 -5.59
CA ILE A 40 10.90 -3.00 -6.43
C ILE A 40 10.83 -2.28 -7.78
N ILE A 41 10.90 -0.94 -7.80
CA ILE A 41 10.91 -0.16 -9.04
C ILE A 41 12.10 -0.57 -9.90
N ALA A 42 13.31 -0.60 -9.33
CA ALA A 42 14.52 -0.97 -10.06
C ALA A 42 14.44 -2.40 -10.64
N LEU A 43 13.97 -3.36 -9.83
CA LEU A 43 13.78 -4.75 -10.27
C LEU A 43 12.75 -4.85 -11.40
N THR A 44 11.61 -4.16 -11.27
CA THR A 44 10.55 -4.16 -12.29
C THR A 44 11.04 -3.54 -13.61
N VAL A 45 11.77 -2.43 -13.53
CA VAL A 45 12.39 -1.81 -14.72
C VAL A 45 13.40 -2.76 -15.37
N LEU A 46 14.26 -3.42 -14.57
CA LEU A 46 15.22 -4.40 -15.09
C LEU A 46 14.52 -5.57 -15.80
N VAL A 47 13.44 -6.10 -15.22
CA VAL A 47 12.64 -7.16 -15.83
C VAL A 47 12.04 -6.68 -17.16
N PHE A 48 11.50 -5.46 -17.20
CA PHE A 48 10.93 -4.90 -18.44
C PHE A 48 11.99 -4.66 -19.53
N LEU A 49 13.19 -4.24 -19.15
CA LEU A 49 14.31 -4.15 -20.11
C LEU A 49 14.67 -5.53 -20.66
N LEU A 50 14.64 -6.58 -19.83
CA LEU A 50 14.84 -7.97 -20.28
C LEU A 50 13.71 -8.43 -21.20
N GLN A 51 12.44 -8.11 -20.90
CA GLN A 51 11.29 -8.37 -21.76
C GLN A 51 11.50 -7.72 -23.15
N SER A 52 11.85 -6.44 -23.19
CA SER A 52 12.11 -5.69 -24.41
C SER A 52 13.30 -6.25 -25.20
N PHE A 53 14.37 -6.59 -24.52
CA PHE A 53 15.57 -7.18 -25.13
C PHE A 53 15.27 -8.53 -25.76
N THR A 54 14.58 -9.43 -25.05
CA THR A 54 14.24 -10.75 -25.58
C THR A 54 13.24 -10.66 -26.74
N SER A 55 12.26 -9.76 -26.66
CA SER A 55 11.34 -9.49 -27.77
C SER A 55 12.08 -9.02 -29.03
N TYR A 56 13.10 -8.15 -28.87
CA TYR A 56 13.90 -7.66 -29.98
C TYR A 56 14.80 -8.74 -30.59
N VAL A 57 15.50 -9.52 -29.75
CA VAL A 57 16.51 -10.49 -30.19
C VAL A 57 15.90 -11.81 -30.63
N LEU A 58 14.89 -12.30 -29.89
CA LEU A 58 14.30 -13.63 -30.11
C LEU A 58 12.98 -13.56 -30.88
N GLY A 59 12.41 -12.37 -31.09
CA GLY A 59 11.10 -12.19 -31.71
C GLY A 59 9.91 -12.49 -30.80
N TYR A 60 10.14 -12.78 -29.51
CA TYR A 60 9.12 -12.99 -28.49
C TYR A 60 9.61 -12.60 -27.09
N ASP A 61 8.69 -12.25 -26.21
CA ASP A 61 8.95 -11.88 -24.83
C ASP A 61 9.14 -13.15 -23.97
N LEU A 62 10.40 -13.50 -23.68
CA LEU A 62 10.74 -14.70 -22.92
C LEU A 62 10.27 -14.63 -21.46
N PRO A 63 10.45 -13.52 -20.70
CA PRO A 63 9.88 -13.36 -19.37
C PRO A 63 8.35 -13.47 -19.35
N GLU A 64 7.64 -12.84 -20.30
CA GLU A 64 6.18 -12.95 -20.37
C GLU A 64 5.74 -14.39 -20.59
N TYR A 65 6.37 -15.09 -21.54
CA TYR A 65 6.08 -16.50 -21.84
C TYR A 65 6.18 -17.39 -20.58
N TRP A 66 7.20 -17.21 -19.75
CA TRP A 66 7.42 -18.06 -18.58
C TRP A 66 6.72 -17.60 -17.31
N PHE A 67 6.41 -16.32 -17.15
CA PHE A 67 6.05 -15.72 -15.87
C PHE A 67 4.71 -14.97 -15.85
N ALA A 68 4.06 -14.72 -17.01
CA ALA A 68 2.71 -14.13 -17.03
C ALA A 68 1.67 -15.08 -16.43
N LYS A 69 0.59 -14.52 -15.89
CA LYS A 69 -0.59 -15.28 -15.47
C LYS A 69 -1.29 -15.84 -16.69
N ILE A 70 -1.21 -17.14 -16.88
CA ILE A 70 -1.88 -17.90 -17.95
C ILE A 70 -2.57 -19.08 -17.27
N ASN A 71 -3.91 -19.11 -17.37
CA ASN A 71 -4.75 -20.03 -16.60
C ASN A 71 -4.43 -21.50 -16.89
N GLU A 72 -4.21 -21.85 -18.15
CA GLU A 72 -3.90 -23.22 -18.58
C GLU A 72 -2.63 -23.75 -17.93
N PHE A 73 -1.59 -22.93 -17.83
CA PHE A 73 -0.34 -23.33 -17.21
C PHE A 73 -0.43 -23.39 -15.69
N ILE A 74 -1.24 -22.51 -15.06
CA ILE A 74 -1.50 -22.59 -13.63
C ILE A 74 -2.22 -23.91 -13.29
N LEU A 75 -3.21 -24.31 -14.08
CA LEU A 75 -3.92 -25.59 -13.93
C LEU A 75 -3.00 -26.81 -14.14
N GLN A 76 -1.90 -26.66 -14.90
CA GLN A 76 -0.84 -27.67 -15.03
C GLN A 76 0.19 -27.65 -13.89
N GLY A 77 -0.03 -26.83 -12.82
CA GLY A 77 0.82 -26.76 -11.65
C GLY A 77 1.87 -25.66 -11.65
N GLN A 78 1.90 -24.76 -12.66
CA GLN A 78 2.83 -23.62 -12.69
C GLN A 78 2.38 -22.49 -11.75
N LEU A 79 2.31 -22.78 -10.45
CA LEU A 79 1.76 -21.88 -9.44
C LEU A 79 2.56 -20.58 -9.24
N TRP A 80 3.84 -20.54 -9.65
CA TRP A 80 4.63 -19.30 -9.63
C TRP A 80 3.99 -18.18 -10.47
N ARG A 81 3.17 -18.51 -11.46
CA ARG A 81 2.42 -17.57 -12.29
C ARG A 81 1.31 -16.80 -11.53
N LEU A 82 1.08 -17.14 -10.27
CA LEU A 82 0.25 -16.34 -9.36
C LEU A 82 1.07 -15.26 -8.63
N VAL A 83 2.40 -15.35 -8.65
CA VAL A 83 3.30 -14.41 -7.96
C VAL A 83 4.04 -13.52 -8.95
N THR A 84 4.63 -14.11 -9.97
CA THR A 84 5.58 -13.46 -10.89
C THR A 84 5.01 -12.36 -11.76
N PRO A 85 3.70 -12.35 -12.15
CA PRO A 85 3.13 -11.34 -13.04
C PRO A 85 3.29 -9.90 -12.54
N ILE A 86 3.41 -9.70 -11.22
CA ILE A 86 3.56 -8.36 -10.62
C ILE A 86 4.84 -7.63 -11.06
N LEU A 87 5.81 -8.33 -11.66
CA LEU A 87 7.05 -7.76 -12.17
C LEU A 87 7.02 -7.49 -13.67
N LEU A 88 6.05 -8.03 -14.40
CA LEU A 88 5.97 -7.96 -15.85
C LEU A 88 5.09 -6.80 -16.32
N HIS A 89 5.37 -6.26 -17.51
CA HIS A 89 4.56 -5.19 -18.09
C HIS A 89 4.45 -5.34 -19.61
N GLY A 90 3.23 -5.15 -20.15
CA GLY A 90 2.94 -5.40 -21.56
C GLY A 90 3.42 -4.29 -22.50
N ASN A 91 3.69 -3.07 -22.02
CA ASN A 91 4.17 -1.97 -22.85
C ASN A 91 4.75 -0.83 -21.99
N VAL A 92 5.39 0.14 -22.66
CA VAL A 92 6.06 1.28 -22.03
C VAL A 92 5.10 2.13 -21.21
N LEU A 93 3.90 2.41 -21.71
CA LEU A 93 2.92 3.22 -20.96
C LEU A 93 2.46 2.50 -19.70
N HIS A 94 2.25 1.19 -19.79
CA HIS A 94 1.84 0.36 -18.65
C HIS A 94 2.88 0.40 -17.51
N ILE A 95 4.17 0.18 -17.82
CA ILE A 95 5.21 0.25 -16.79
C ILE A 95 5.38 1.67 -16.25
N LEU A 96 5.33 2.71 -17.08
CA LEU A 96 5.45 4.09 -16.63
C LEU A 96 4.37 4.45 -15.63
N MET A 97 3.10 4.12 -15.93
CA MET A 97 1.98 4.41 -15.04
C MET A 97 2.08 3.64 -13.71
N ASN A 98 2.46 2.36 -13.75
CA ASN A 98 2.64 1.56 -12.54
C ASN A 98 3.81 2.06 -11.69
N MET A 99 4.96 2.34 -12.30
CA MET A 99 6.13 2.83 -11.56
C MET A 99 5.91 4.23 -11.01
N TYR A 100 5.20 5.09 -11.74
CA TYR A 100 4.78 6.40 -11.24
C TYR A 100 3.87 6.25 -10.00
N ALA A 101 2.83 5.41 -10.09
CA ALA A 101 1.93 5.16 -8.96
C ALA A 101 2.69 4.59 -7.75
N LEU A 102 3.58 3.61 -7.98
CA LEU A 102 4.40 3.01 -6.93
C LEU A 102 5.38 4.03 -6.33
N PHE A 103 5.97 4.91 -7.14
CA PHE A 103 6.86 5.97 -6.68
C PHE A 103 6.15 6.99 -5.77
N ILE A 104 4.87 7.26 -6.01
CA ILE A 104 4.07 8.18 -5.18
C ILE A 104 3.58 7.49 -3.89
N ILE A 105 2.94 6.32 -4.01
CA ILE A 105 2.28 5.67 -2.86
C ILE A 105 3.21 4.81 -2.03
N GLY A 106 4.17 4.14 -2.68
CA GLY A 106 5.07 3.19 -2.04
C GLY A 106 5.83 3.78 -0.85
N PRO A 107 6.53 4.92 -1.01
CA PRO A 107 7.25 5.55 0.10
C PRO A 107 6.36 5.94 1.27
N VAL A 108 5.11 6.32 1.02
CA VAL A 108 4.14 6.68 2.06
C VAL A 108 3.81 5.45 2.91
N ILE A 109 3.50 4.33 2.26
CA ILE A 109 3.15 3.08 2.94
C ILE A 109 4.39 2.44 3.58
N GLU A 110 5.52 2.39 2.89
CA GLU A 110 6.75 1.82 3.45
C GLU A 110 7.19 2.51 4.74
N ARG A 111 7.11 3.84 4.79
CA ARG A 111 7.44 4.61 6.00
C ARG A 111 6.41 4.43 7.11
N SER A 112 5.12 4.33 6.77
CA SER A 112 4.04 4.19 7.73
C SER A 112 3.96 2.79 8.33
N TYR A 113 4.18 1.76 7.52
CA TYR A 113 4.04 0.35 7.90
C TYR A 113 5.37 -0.28 8.35
N GLY A 114 6.50 0.31 7.94
CA GLY A 114 7.83 -0.31 8.00
C GLY A 114 8.05 -1.31 6.87
N TRP A 115 9.31 -1.52 6.48
CA TRP A 115 9.69 -2.28 5.29
C TRP A 115 9.15 -3.72 5.24
N ARG A 116 9.09 -4.42 6.39
CA ARG A 116 8.61 -5.81 6.46
C ARG A 116 7.12 -5.93 6.13
N ARG A 117 6.29 -5.06 6.74
CA ARG A 117 4.85 -5.05 6.47
C ARG A 117 4.56 -4.54 5.05
N PHE A 118 5.32 -3.56 4.58
CA PHE A 118 5.19 -3.04 3.21
C PHE A 118 5.46 -4.13 2.17
N LEU A 119 6.57 -4.86 2.31
CA LEU A 119 6.91 -5.93 1.36
C LEU A 119 5.89 -7.07 1.40
N ALA A 120 5.47 -7.50 2.60
CA ALA A 120 4.45 -8.53 2.75
C ALA A 120 3.11 -8.09 2.14
N LEU A 121 2.66 -6.85 2.40
CA LEU A 121 1.46 -6.27 1.81
C LEU A 121 1.54 -6.25 0.28
N TYR A 122 2.65 -5.75 -0.28
CA TYR A 122 2.86 -5.65 -1.72
C TYR A 122 2.74 -7.03 -2.40
N LEU A 123 3.41 -8.02 -1.85
CA LEU A 123 3.40 -9.39 -2.39
C LEU A 123 2.04 -10.07 -2.21
N LEU A 124 1.47 -10.06 -1.01
CA LEU A 124 0.21 -10.76 -0.73
C LEU A 124 -0.97 -10.15 -1.48
N ALA A 125 -1.07 -8.82 -1.50
CA ALA A 125 -2.12 -8.15 -2.29
C ALA A 125 -1.96 -8.43 -3.79
N GLY A 126 -0.72 -8.45 -4.30
CA GLY A 126 -0.44 -8.82 -5.68
C GLY A 126 -0.88 -10.24 -6.01
N VAL A 127 -0.53 -11.20 -5.16
CA VAL A 127 -0.93 -12.61 -5.32
C VAL A 127 -2.45 -12.76 -5.21
N PHE A 128 -3.09 -12.09 -4.24
CA PHE A 128 -4.54 -12.13 -4.10
C PHE A 128 -5.24 -11.60 -5.36
N GLY A 129 -4.72 -10.52 -5.96
CA GLY A 129 -5.18 -9.99 -7.23
C GLY A 129 -5.05 -11.02 -8.36
N ASN A 130 -3.89 -11.63 -8.51
CA ASN A 130 -3.64 -12.64 -9.54
C ASN A 130 -4.52 -13.89 -9.34
N VAL A 131 -4.86 -14.25 -8.10
CA VAL A 131 -5.80 -15.35 -7.80
C VAL A 131 -7.22 -14.99 -8.24
N LEU A 132 -7.73 -13.79 -7.92
CA LEU A 132 -9.04 -13.37 -8.42
C LEU A 132 -9.06 -13.27 -9.95
N SER A 133 -7.99 -12.76 -10.55
CA SER A 133 -7.81 -12.79 -12.00
C SER A 133 -7.86 -14.22 -12.55
N PHE A 134 -7.16 -15.17 -11.93
CA PHE A 134 -7.19 -16.59 -12.31
C PHE A 134 -8.60 -17.18 -12.25
N LEU A 135 -9.42 -16.79 -11.29
CA LEU A 135 -10.79 -17.28 -11.14
C LEU A 135 -11.75 -16.70 -12.17
N PHE A 136 -11.64 -15.40 -12.45
CA PHE A 136 -12.69 -14.64 -13.13
C PHE A 136 -12.27 -14.06 -14.50
N THR A 137 -10.98 -14.10 -14.86
CA THR A 137 -10.44 -13.61 -16.13
C THR A 137 -9.74 -14.74 -16.86
N ALA A 138 -10.20 -15.06 -18.08
CA ALA A 138 -9.59 -16.10 -18.91
C ALA A 138 -8.29 -15.63 -19.56
N GLU A 139 -8.22 -14.35 -19.94
CA GLU A 139 -7.10 -13.74 -20.65
C GLU A 139 -5.83 -13.74 -19.79
N PRO A 140 -4.64 -13.83 -20.41
CA PRO A 140 -3.36 -13.61 -19.75
C PRO A 140 -3.32 -12.26 -19.04
N SER A 141 -2.64 -12.21 -17.90
CA SER A 141 -2.53 -10.98 -17.11
C SER A 141 -1.11 -10.79 -16.58
N LEU A 142 -0.71 -9.53 -16.47
CA LEU A 142 0.59 -9.09 -15.96
C LEU A 142 0.51 -7.62 -15.52
N GLY A 143 1.37 -7.22 -14.57
CA GLY A 143 1.47 -5.85 -14.08
C GLY A 143 1.55 -5.74 -12.57
N ALA A 144 2.22 -4.69 -12.08
CA ALA A 144 2.31 -4.36 -10.67
C ALA A 144 1.00 -3.80 -10.09
N SER A 145 0.02 -3.51 -10.93
CA SER A 145 -1.22 -2.82 -10.56
C SER A 145 -2.01 -3.53 -9.45
N THR A 146 -2.04 -4.86 -9.44
CA THR A 146 -2.67 -5.65 -8.36
C THR A 146 -2.10 -5.30 -6.99
N SER A 147 -0.76 -5.28 -6.87
CA SER A 147 -0.06 -4.85 -5.64
C SER A 147 -0.31 -3.38 -5.32
N ILE A 148 -0.31 -2.50 -6.32
CA ILE A 148 -0.54 -1.06 -6.15
C ILE A 148 -1.95 -0.79 -5.62
N PHE A 149 -2.97 -1.49 -6.13
CA PHE A 149 -4.33 -1.42 -5.57
C PHE A 149 -4.36 -1.83 -4.09
N GLY A 150 -3.56 -2.84 -3.72
CA GLY A 150 -3.37 -3.21 -2.32
C GLY A 150 -2.76 -2.10 -1.47
N LEU A 151 -1.76 -1.37 -2.00
CA LEU A 151 -1.18 -0.23 -1.29
C LEU A 151 -2.18 0.93 -1.13
N ILE A 152 -3.02 1.19 -2.14
CA ILE A 152 -4.08 2.21 -2.07
C ILE A 152 -5.12 1.83 -1.00
N ALA A 153 -5.53 0.56 -0.96
CA ALA A 153 -6.40 0.03 0.08
C ALA A 153 -5.81 0.19 1.48
N ALA A 154 -4.52 -0.14 1.61
CA ALA A 154 -3.81 0.01 2.87
C ALA A 154 -3.71 1.47 3.32
N GLN A 155 -3.55 2.42 2.39
CA GLN A 155 -3.59 3.85 2.71
C GLN A 155 -4.96 4.26 3.25
N ALA A 156 -6.06 3.79 2.65
CA ALA A 156 -7.41 4.07 3.13
C ALA A 156 -7.61 3.56 4.57
N ILE A 157 -7.24 2.30 4.83
CA ILE A 157 -7.34 1.70 6.18
C ILE A 157 -6.45 2.43 7.17
N TYR A 158 -5.24 2.82 6.78
CA TYR A 158 -4.32 3.57 7.64
C TYR A 158 -4.92 4.91 8.07
N VAL A 159 -5.45 5.70 7.14
CA VAL A 159 -6.11 6.97 7.43
C VAL A 159 -7.35 6.75 8.28
N PHE A 160 -8.19 5.77 7.92
CA PHE A 160 -9.44 5.48 8.63
C PHE A 160 -9.20 5.08 10.09
N ARG A 161 -8.26 4.16 10.35
CA ARG A 161 -7.98 3.66 11.71
C ARG A 161 -7.24 4.67 12.57
N ASN A 162 -6.51 5.59 11.95
CA ASN A 162 -5.77 6.65 12.62
C ASN A 162 -6.45 8.03 12.49
N ARG A 163 -7.76 8.06 12.20
CA ARG A 163 -8.51 9.31 11.94
C ARG A 163 -8.43 10.33 13.07
N THR A 164 -8.35 9.89 14.32
CA THR A 164 -8.16 10.77 15.49
C THR A 164 -6.85 11.54 15.38
N PHE A 165 -5.82 10.89 14.88
CA PHE A 165 -4.52 11.48 14.62
C PHE A 165 -4.54 12.47 13.44
N PHE A 166 -5.21 12.13 12.33
CA PHE A 166 -5.33 13.00 11.17
C PHE A 166 -6.32 14.16 11.37
N GLY A 167 -7.19 14.09 12.39
CA GLY A 167 -8.17 15.11 12.70
C GLY A 167 -9.05 15.45 11.50
N ARG A 168 -9.21 16.75 11.23
CA ARG A 168 -10.04 17.24 10.11
C ARG A 168 -9.51 16.86 8.72
N ALA A 169 -8.25 16.50 8.59
CA ALA A 169 -7.67 16.07 7.32
C ALA A 169 -8.07 14.64 6.91
N ALA A 170 -8.51 13.80 7.85
CA ALA A 170 -8.86 12.41 7.57
C ALA A 170 -9.95 12.27 6.50
N GLN A 171 -11.03 13.05 6.60
CA GLN A 171 -12.16 12.95 5.69
C GLN A 171 -11.79 13.31 4.23
N PRO A 172 -11.18 14.46 3.91
CA PRO A 172 -10.79 14.75 2.54
C PRO A 172 -9.75 13.76 2.01
N MET A 173 -8.84 13.24 2.83
CA MET A 173 -7.91 12.18 2.42
C MET A 173 -8.65 10.91 1.99
N LEU A 174 -9.63 10.45 2.78
CA LEU A 174 -10.43 9.27 2.46
C LEU A 174 -11.26 9.46 1.18
N ILE A 175 -11.85 10.65 1.01
CA ILE A 175 -12.58 10.99 -0.22
C ILE A 175 -11.66 10.93 -1.44
N ASN A 176 -10.49 11.53 -1.37
CA ASN A 176 -9.51 11.49 -2.46
C ASN A 176 -9.08 10.05 -2.81
N ILE A 177 -8.80 9.23 -1.79
CA ILE A 177 -8.46 7.83 -2.01
C ILE A 177 -9.62 7.07 -2.65
N ALA A 178 -10.87 7.29 -2.20
CA ALA A 178 -12.06 6.67 -2.78
C ALA A 178 -12.25 7.07 -4.25
N ILE A 179 -12.03 8.34 -4.60
CA ILE A 179 -12.08 8.82 -5.98
C ILE A 179 -11.00 8.14 -6.83
N ILE A 180 -9.77 8.03 -6.32
CA ILE A 180 -8.68 7.33 -7.02
C ILE A 180 -9.05 5.87 -7.27
N ILE A 181 -9.56 5.16 -6.27
CA ILE A 181 -10.02 3.77 -6.42
C ILE A 181 -11.12 3.69 -7.47
N PHE A 182 -12.14 4.54 -7.38
CA PHE A 182 -13.28 4.52 -8.31
C PHE A 182 -12.84 4.76 -9.75
N ILE A 183 -12.03 5.80 -10.01
CA ILE A 183 -11.54 6.11 -11.35
C ILE A 183 -10.71 4.95 -11.91
N ASN A 184 -9.78 4.39 -11.11
CA ASN A 184 -8.92 3.32 -11.59
C ASN A 184 -9.67 2.00 -11.79
N LEU A 185 -10.70 1.70 -10.99
CA LEU A 185 -11.59 0.56 -11.25
C LEU A 185 -12.46 0.79 -12.49
N ALA A 186 -12.94 2.01 -12.73
CA ALA A 186 -13.68 2.34 -13.95
C ALA A 186 -12.79 2.19 -15.21
N ILE A 187 -11.54 2.62 -15.15
CA ILE A 187 -10.54 2.38 -16.20
C ILE A 187 -10.30 0.87 -16.37
N GLY A 188 -10.33 0.10 -15.29
CA GLY A 188 -10.21 -1.35 -15.31
C GLY A 188 -11.28 -2.08 -16.12
N LEU A 189 -12.41 -1.42 -16.46
CA LEU A 189 -13.45 -1.98 -17.33
C LEU A 189 -13.09 -1.90 -18.83
N ILE A 190 -12.02 -1.21 -19.19
CA ILE A 190 -11.53 -1.11 -20.57
C ILE A 190 -10.94 -2.48 -20.97
N PRO A 191 -11.30 -3.02 -22.18
CA PRO A 191 -10.71 -4.25 -22.66
C PRO A 191 -9.18 -4.23 -22.64
N GLY A 192 -8.57 -5.34 -22.21
CA GLY A 192 -7.12 -5.46 -22.05
C GLY A 192 -6.59 -5.04 -20.69
N ILE A 193 -7.46 -4.58 -19.76
CA ILE A 193 -7.11 -4.31 -18.37
C ILE A 193 -7.72 -5.39 -17.47
N ASP A 194 -6.93 -5.93 -16.56
CA ASP A 194 -7.35 -6.98 -15.64
C ASP A 194 -8.16 -6.41 -14.46
N TYR A 195 -9.46 -6.20 -14.69
CA TYR A 195 -10.38 -5.68 -13.68
C TYR A 195 -10.39 -6.53 -12.39
N TRP A 196 -10.47 -7.85 -12.53
CA TRP A 196 -10.54 -8.75 -11.38
C TRP A 196 -9.23 -8.81 -10.61
N GLY A 197 -8.11 -8.67 -11.30
CA GLY A 197 -6.82 -8.48 -10.66
C GLY A 197 -6.77 -7.23 -9.77
N HIS A 198 -7.32 -6.10 -10.26
CA HIS A 198 -7.43 -4.86 -9.48
C HIS A 198 -8.34 -5.01 -8.25
N VAL A 199 -9.53 -5.59 -8.44
CA VAL A 199 -10.47 -5.87 -7.33
C VAL A 199 -9.84 -6.79 -6.29
N GLY A 200 -9.17 -7.85 -6.74
CA GLY A 200 -8.49 -8.78 -5.84
C GLY A 200 -7.35 -8.12 -5.06
N GLY A 201 -6.53 -7.33 -5.74
CA GLY A 201 -5.47 -6.56 -5.08
C GLY A 201 -6.02 -5.62 -4.01
N LEU A 202 -7.12 -4.92 -4.31
CA LEU A 202 -7.82 -4.06 -3.35
C LEU A 202 -8.31 -4.85 -2.13
N ILE A 203 -8.97 -6.01 -2.34
CA ILE A 203 -9.49 -6.86 -1.25
C ILE A 203 -8.33 -7.41 -0.40
N GLY A 204 -7.28 -7.98 -1.00
CA GLY A 204 -6.11 -8.47 -0.27
C GLY A 204 -5.47 -7.37 0.55
N GLY A 205 -5.28 -6.19 -0.05
CA GLY A 205 -4.76 -5.02 0.66
C GLY A 205 -5.62 -4.56 1.83
N LEU A 206 -6.95 -4.57 1.69
CA LEU A 206 -7.90 -4.26 2.78
C LEU A 206 -7.77 -5.26 3.94
N ILE A 207 -7.73 -6.56 3.63
CA ILE A 207 -7.59 -7.63 4.63
C ILE A 207 -6.25 -7.47 5.38
N PHE A 208 -5.15 -7.38 4.63
CA PHE A 208 -3.82 -7.23 5.23
C PHE A 208 -3.74 -5.97 6.11
N ALA A 209 -4.16 -4.82 5.58
CA ALA A 209 -4.07 -3.55 6.27
C ALA A 209 -4.95 -3.51 7.53
N TRP A 210 -6.13 -4.13 7.50
CA TRP A 210 -6.98 -4.24 8.67
C TRP A 210 -6.35 -5.09 9.77
N LEU A 211 -5.67 -6.16 9.41
CA LEU A 211 -5.08 -7.11 10.35
C LEU A 211 -3.69 -6.71 10.84
N ALA A 212 -2.82 -6.20 9.97
CA ALA A 212 -1.41 -5.89 10.24
C ALA A 212 -1.06 -4.41 10.16
N GLY A 213 -1.99 -3.55 9.71
CA GLY A 213 -1.73 -2.12 9.60
C GLY A 213 -1.48 -1.46 10.96
N PRO A 214 -0.55 -0.51 11.03
CA PRO A 214 -0.24 0.20 12.27
C PRO A 214 -1.41 1.07 12.72
N VAL A 215 -1.66 1.06 14.02
CA VAL A 215 -2.62 1.95 14.69
C VAL A 215 -1.88 2.70 15.79
N PHE A 216 -2.02 4.01 15.80
CA PHE A 216 -1.33 4.87 16.76
C PHE A 216 -2.31 5.43 17.80
N GLU A 217 -1.82 5.52 19.04
CA GLU A 217 -2.48 6.23 20.12
C GLU A 217 -1.65 7.45 20.46
N VAL A 218 -2.34 8.57 20.70
CA VAL A 218 -1.74 9.81 21.17
C VAL A 218 -1.67 9.75 22.68
N ILE A 219 -0.47 9.68 23.24
CA ILE A 219 -0.25 9.73 24.67
C ILE A 219 0.19 11.14 25.04
N VAL A 220 -0.65 11.81 25.82
CA VAL A 220 -0.32 13.12 26.38
C VAL A 220 0.29 12.90 27.76
N SER A 221 1.52 13.39 27.95
CA SER A 221 2.22 13.37 29.24
C SER A 221 2.61 14.79 29.66
N PRO A 222 2.97 15.02 30.92
CA PRO A 222 3.48 16.32 31.37
C PRO A 222 4.73 16.80 30.62
N PHE A 223 5.45 15.87 29.97
CA PHE A 223 6.68 16.14 29.21
C PHE A 223 6.44 16.28 27.69
N GLY A 224 5.18 16.23 27.23
CA GLY A 224 4.82 16.39 25.82
C GLY A 224 3.89 15.30 25.32
N THR A 225 3.57 15.40 24.02
CA THR A 225 2.71 14.45 23.31
C THR A 225 3.55 13.46 22.52
N THR A 226 3.34 12.17 22.76
CA THR A 226 4.06 11.08 22.09
C THR A 226 3.06 10.19 21.35
N LEU A 227 3.46 9.70 20.16
CA LEU A 227 2.71 8.68 19.46
C LEU A 227 3.28 7.30 19.77
N MET A 228 2.43 6.40 20.20
CA MET A 228 2.80 5.00 20.40
C MET A 228 1.98 4.11 19.46
N GLU A 229 2.66 3.19 18.77
CA GLU A 229 1.97 2.16 18.02
C GLU A 229 1.30 1.19 18.99
N LYS A 230 -0.03 1.05 18.85
CA LYS A 230 -0.80 0.05 19.56
C LYS A 230 -0.33 -1.34 19.18
N LYS A 231 -0.07 -2.21 20.15
CA LYS A 231 0.39 -3.58 19.87
C LYS A 231 -0.61 -4.30 18.97
N GLY A 232 -0.26 -4.44 17.69
CA GLY A 232 -1.05 -5.12 16.68
C GLY A 232 -0.84 -6.64 16.69
N ARG A 233 -1.53 -7.34 15.76
CA ARG A 233 -1.30 -8.78 15.53
C ARG A 233 0.14 -9.01 15.03
N GLN A 234 0.71 -10.15 15.39
CA GLN A 234 2.02 -10.55 14.89
C GLN A 234 1.97 -10.69 13.37
N LEU A 235 2.89 -10.04 12.68
CA LEU A 235 2.95 -10.03 11.20
C LEU A 235 2.96 -11.46 10.63
N SER A 236 3.70 -12.38 11.23
CA SER A 236 3.76 -13.79 10.81
C SER A 236 2.39 -14.49 10.80
N LYS A 237 1.55 -14.20 11.81
CA LYS A 237 0.18 -14.76 11.87
C LYS A 237 -0.72 -14.19 10.78
N VAL A 238 -0.56 -12.93 10.43
CA VAL A 238 -1.33 -12.29 9.35
C VAL A 238 -0.90 -12.86 7.99
N ILE A 239 0.40 -12.98 7.75
CA ILE A 239 0.93 -13.60 6.54
C ILE A 239 0.40 -15.04 6.40
N LEU A 240 0.48 -15.83 7.47
CA LEU A 240 -0.01 -17.22 7.45
C LEU A 240 -1.52 -17.28 7.14
N LEU A 241 -2.33 -16.46 7.83
CA LEU A 241 -3.78 -16.43 7.64
C LEU A 241 -4.14 -16.06 6.20
N GLU A 242 -3.54 -15.02 5.66
CA GLU A 242 -3.82 -14.54 4.30
C GLU A 242 -3.31 -15.53 3.25
N SER A 243 -2.15 -16.16 3.47
CA SER A 243 -1.64 -17.23 2.59
C SER A 243 -2.56 -18.46 2.58
N ILE A 244 -3.12 -18.85 3.74
CA ILE A 244 -4.11 -19.92 3.80
C ILE A 244 -5.38 -19.54 3.03
N LEU A 245 -5.88 -18.32 3.21
CA LEU A 245 -7.05 -17.83 2.48
C LEU A 245 -6.82 -17.84 0.97
N ILE A 246 -5.67 -17.35 0.52
CA ILE A 246 -5.25 -17.38 -0.89
C ILE A 246 -5.24 -18.83 -1.41
N ALA A 247 -4.61 -19.75 -0.67
CA ALA A 247 -4.53 -21.15 -1.06
C ALA A 247 -5.92 -21.80 -1.17
N LEU A 248 -6.79 -21.59 -0.19
CA LEU A 248 -8.16 -22.11 -0.20
C LEU A 248 -8.96 -21.58 -1.39
N ILE A 249 -8.89 -20.28 -1.66
CA ILE A 249 -9.55 -19.66 -2.82
C ILE A 249 -8.99 -20.22 -4.13
N THR A 250 -7.66 -20.38 -4.23
CA THR A 250 -7.03 -20.95 -5.43
C THR A 250 -7.49 -22.38 -5.68
N LEU A 251 -7.59 -23.19 -4.63
CA LEU A 251 -8.01 -24.60 -4.73
C LEU A 251 -9.43 -24.76 -5.29
N THR A 252 -10.33 -23.79 -5.11
CA THR A 252 -11.69 -23.88 -5.68
C THR A 252 -11.66 -24.06 -7.19
N LYS A 253 -10.72 -23.43 -7.91
CA LYS A 253 -10.59 -23.52 -9.38
C LYS A 253 -10.06 -24.89 -9.86
N PHE A 254 -9.43 -25.66 -8.97
CA PHE A 254 -8.96 -27.00 -9.30
C PHE A 254 -10.02 -28.09 -9.00
N ILE A 255 -11.07 -27.73 -8.24
CA ILE A 255 -12.13 -28.66 -7.82
C ILE A 255 -13.36 -28.50 -8.73
N PHE A 256 -13.65 -27.27 -9.13
CA PHE A 256 -14.80 -26.87 -9.94
C PHE A 256 -14.35 -26.25 -11.28
#